data_e809cfb28d8c28655447e5f3796d5134
#
_entry.id   e809cfb28d8c28655447e5f3796d5134
#
_cell.length_a   1.000
_cell.length_b   1.000
_cell.length_c   1.000
_cell.angle_alpha   90.00
_cell.angle_beta   90.00
_cell.angle_gamma   90.00
#
_symmetry.space_group_name_H-M   'P 1'
#
loop_
_entity.id
_entity.type
_entity.pdbx_description
1 polymer ?
#
loop_
_entity_poly.entity_id
_entity_poly.type
_entity_poly.pdbx_seq_one_letter_code
_entity_poly.pdbx_strand_id
1 'polypeptide(L)'
;MYKITAIGLGLDENDVTLKAVEVIKSGVKLVARTNLALSYNTVKNLVGEVPSLDYCYEKSRNFDTLYKNLAKEVISMAKTCDVAYLVDGSAVEDNSVKEIAKKYKNLEIISGVSASNKCLEKIKEVESGYTVISAYDIARMRFATYPLVVYAIDTPKTASEVKLILSDLVGEETTATVVNKKGVFEIKLYELDRIGGYGYDCSLYISKNSLTQKQRFDFGDLIEVLENLRGENGCPWDKVQTPKSIEKNLIEETYELIDAIEEGDDDKIIEETGDVLLQAAFQMIFGVESHTFSVVDVLTGICSKLISRHTHVFGSDKATDATSALDVWNKNKAVEKGYESGADYLKAVPRNFPALMRAEKVSSRAGKHNLDFSSYEEVFDKLNEEIIELKNAIKLGDTNSIKEECGDLMFSAINLLRKLGVEGETSLNASTDKFISRFEKLEKAVILDGKNLKDLSASEVDEYYRKAKV
;
A
#
# COMPACT_ATOMS: atom_id res chain seq x y z
N MET A 1 -45.91 -6.26 4.66
CA MET A 1 -44.61 -6.68 5.19
C MET A 1 -44.55 -6.12 6.60
N TYR A 2 -44.53 -6.95 7.61
CA TYR A 2 -44.46 -6.52 8.99
C TYR A 2 -43.12 -5.80 9.27
N LYS A 3 -43.06 -5.04 10.37
CA LYS A 3 -41.89 -4.25 10.72
C LYS A 3 -40.96 -5.04 11.63
N ILE A 4 -39.66 -4.89 11.40
CA ILE A 4 -38.60 -5.26 12.37
C ILE A 4 -38.07 -3.97 12.97
N THR A 5 -38.06 -3.88 14.31
CA THR A 5 -37.40 -2.81 15.03
C THR A 5 -36.22 -3.42 15.78
N ALA A 6 -35.00 -3.18 15.30
CA ALA A 6 -33.77 -3.57 16.01
C ALA A 6 -33.44 -2.52 17.08
N ILE A 7 -33.30 -2.97 18.32
CA ILE A 7 -33.11 -2.10 19.49
C ILE A 7 -31.83 -2.45 20.19
N GLY A 8 -30.88 -1.48 20.24
CA GLY A 8 -29.69 -1.56 21.06
C GLY A 8 -30.02 -1.27 22.52
N LEU A 9 -29.66 -2.19 23.39
CA LEU A 9 -29.92 -2.09 24.84
C LEU A 9 -28.79 -1.37 25.61
N GLY A 10 -27.67 -1.08 24.94
CA GLY A 10 -26.45 -0.67 25.64
C GLY A 10 -25.74 -1.86 26.29
N LEU A 11 -24.76 -1.59 27.13
CA LEU A 11 -23.93 -2.59 27.81
C LEU A 11 -24.24 -2.77 29.28
N ASP A 12 -24.81 -1.73 29.90
CA ASP A 12 -25.20 -1.72 31.32
C ASP A 12 -26.72 -1.59 31.45
N GLU A 13 -27.25 -1.86 32.65
CA GLU A 13 -28.68 -1.81 32.96
C GLU A 13 -29.31 -0.42 32.72
N ASN A 14 -28.53 0.66 32.85
CA ASN A 14 -29.00 2.05 32.70
C ASN A 14 -28.75 2.62 31.30
N ASP A 15 -28.26 1.85 30.35
CA ASP A 15 -27.93 2.34 29.00
C ASP A 15 -29.11 2.33 28.03
N VAL A 16 -30.26 1.76 28.45
CA VAL A 16 -31.46 1.65 27.60
C VAL A 16 -32.09 3.02 27.38
N THR A 17 -32.23 3.43 26.13
CA THR A 17 -32.80 4.74 25.79
C THR A 17 -34.31 4.80 26.05
N LEU A 18 -34.84 6.00 26.34
CA LEU A 18 -36.30 6.19 26.53
C LEU A 18 -37.12 5.70 25.32
N LYS A 19 -36.62 5.95 24.09
CA LYS A 19 -37.27 5.45 22.86
C LYS A 19 -37.33 3.91 22.83
N ALA A 20 -36.27 3.24 23.27
CA ALA A 20 -36.25 1.78 23.38
C ALA A 20 -37.29 1.28 24.40
N VAL A 21 -37.38 1.93 25.57
CA VAL A 21 -38.36 1.62 26.61
C VAL A 21 -39.81 1.72 26.09
N GLU A 22 -40.12 2.78 25.32
CA GLU A 22 -41.44 2.96 24.71
C GLU A 22 -41.79 1.78 23.79
N VAL A 23 -40.89 1.36 22.94
CA VAL A 23 -41.12 0.24 22.02
C VAL A 23 -41.21 -1.09 22.79
N ILE A 24 -40.33 -1.32 23.79
CA ILE A 24 -40.37 -2.52 24.63
C ILE A 24 -41.74 -2.69 25.34
N LYS A 25 -42.32 -1.57 25.80
CA LYS A 25 -43.63 -1.56 26.48
C LYS A 25 -44.82 -1.53 25.53
N SER A 26 -44.65 -1.36 24.23
CA SER A 26 -45.77 -1.19 23.27
C SER A 26 -46.58 -2.45 23.00
N GLY A 27 -46.19 -3.60 23.52
CA GLY A 27 -46.85 -4.87 23.27
C GLY A 27 -46.46 -5.56 21.95
N VAL A 28 -45.46 -5.02 21.25
CA VAL A 28 -44.84 -5.67 20.08
C VAL A 28 -44.17 -6.99 20.48
N LYS A 29 -44.11 -7.97 19.59
CA LYS A 29 -43.42 -9.23 19.88
C LYS A 29 -41.93 -8.98 20.07
N LEU A 30 -41.42 -9.25 21.28
CA LEU A 30 -40.03 -9.10 21.64
C LEU A 30 -39.29 -10.41 21.43
N VAL A 31 -38.03 -10.29 20.98
CA VAL A 31 -37.05 -11.38 20.95
C VAL A 31 -35.67 -10.81 21.27
N ALA A 32 -34.97 -11.39 22.23
CA ALA A 32 -33.62 -11.00 22.59
C ALA A 32 -32.59 -11.81 21.79
N ARG A 33 -31.52 -11.18 21.40
CA ARG A 33 -30.34 -11.85 20.82
C ARG A 33 -29.77 -12.86 21.82
N THR A 34 -29.60 -12.40 23.07
CA THR A 34 -29.19 -13.21 24.22
C THR A 34 -29.84 -12.67 25.49
N ASN A 35 -30.07 -13.51 26.47
CA ASN A 35 -30.52 -13.12 27.80
C ASN A 35 -29.38 -13.06 28.82
N LEU A 36 -28.13 -13.26 28.39
CA LEU A 36 -26.93 -13.29 29.23
C LEU A 36 -26.29 -11.92 29.41
N ALA A 37 -26.72 -10.89 28.66
CA ALA A 37 -26.19 -9.55 28.75
C ALA A 37 -26.73 -8.81 29.98
N LEU A 38 -25.91 -7.95 30.60
CA LEU A 38 -26.31 -7.12 31.76
C LEU A 38 -27.46 -6.19 31.40
N SER A 39 -27.46 -5.60 30.21
CA SER A 39 -28.51 -4.72 29.71
C SER A 39 -29.87 -5.40 29.57
N TYR A 40 -29.91 -6.73 29.43
CA TYR A 40 -31.14 -7.52 29.39
C TYR A 40 -31.92 -7.46 30.72
N ASN A 41 -31.26 -7.25 31.86
CA ASN A 41 -31.92 -7.11 33.16
C ASN A 41 -32.94 -5.97 33.15
N THR A 42 -32.67 -4.88 32.44
CA THR A 42 -33.63 -3.78 32.29
C THR A 42 -34.89 -4.24 31.54
N VAL A 43 -34.75 -5.03 30.48
CA VAL A 43 -35.89 -5.57 29.75
C VAL A 43 -36.70 -6.49 30.66
N LYS A 44 -36.05 -7.38 31.41
CA LYS A 44 -36.69 -8.27 32.39
C LYS A 44 -37.45 -7.52 33.45
N ASN A 45 -36.91 -6.41 33.95
CA ASN A 45 -37.56 -5.54 34.93
C ASN A 45 -38.78 -4.79 34.37
N LEU A 46 -38.76 -4.45 33.06
CA LEU A 46 -39.82 -3.69 32.40
C LEU A 46 -41.04 -4.55 31.99
N VAL A 47 -40.79 -5.74 31.46
CA VAL A 47 -41.84 -6.58 30.81
C VAL A 47 -41.76 -8.07 31.14
N GLY A 48 -40.86 -8.46 32.02
CA GLY A 48 -40.59 -9.86 32.34
C GLY A 48 -39.65 -10.54 31.38
N GLU A 49 -39.56 -11.86 31.46
CA GLU A 49 -38.69 -12.64 30.55
C GLU A 49 -39.26 -12.65 29.11
N VAL A 50 -38.38 -12.46 28.15
CA VAL A 50 -38.68 -12.55 26.71
C VAL A 50 -37.89 -13.67 26.06
N PRO A 51 -38.41 -14.30 24.99
CA PRO A 51 -37.67 -15.32 24.26
C PRO A 51 -36.30 -14.82 23.80
N SER A 52 -35.28 -15.67 23.91
CA SER A 52 -33.93 -15.39 23.41
C SER A 52 -33.54 -16.30 22.26
N LEU A 53 -32.55 -15.90 21.48
CA LEU A 53 -31.97 -16.67 20.38
C LEU A 53 -30.64 -17.34 20.77
N ASP A 54 -30.42 -17.59 22.06
CA ASP A 54 -29.20 -18.22 22.57
C ASP A 54 -28.89 -19.57 21.91
N TYR A 55 -29.93 -20.34 21.57
CA TYR A 55 -29.78 -21.61 20.84
C TYR A 55 -29.10 -21.48 19.47
N CYS A 56 -29.06 -20.27 18.87
CA CYS A 56 -28.36 -20.03 17.63
C CYS A 56 -26.83 -20.09 17.84
N TYR A 57 -26.35 -19.72 19.02
CA TYR A 57 -24.94 -19.81 19.36
C TYR A 57 -24.44 -21.25 19.40
N GLU A 58 -25.24 -22.15 20.00
CA GLU A 58 -24.91 -23.58 20.08
C GLU A 58 -24.88 -24.26 18.71
N LYS A 59 -25.75 -23.80 17.77
CA LYS A 59 -25.88 -24.37 16.42
C LYS A 59 -24.93 -23.82 15.39
N SER A 60 -24.18 -22.78 15.73
CA SER A 60 -23.34 -22.06 14.77
C SER A 60 -21.86 -22.42 14.95
N ARG A 61 -21.17 -22.74 13.84
CA ARG A 61 -19.75 -23.13 13.83
C ARG A 61 -18.80 -21.95 13.95
N ASN A 62 -19.26 -20.75 13.56
CA ASN A 62 -18.51 -19.50 13.60
C ASN A 62 -19.49 -18.32 13.64
N PHE A 63 -18.96 -17.12 13.91
CA PHE A 63 -19.76 -15.90 14.06
C PHE A 63 -20.48 -15.47 12.77
N ASP A 64 -19.88 -15.64 11.60
CA ASP A 64 -20.55 -15.33 10.32
C ASP A 64 -21.81 -16.17 10.11
N THR A 65 -21.74 -17.44 10.47
CA THR A 65 -22.89 -18.34 10.42
C THR A 65 -23.91 -17.97 11.49
N LEU A 66 -23.46 -17.60 12.69
CA LEU A 66 -24.32 -17.15 13.79
C LEU A 66 -25.14 -15.93 13.38
N TYR A 67 -24.50 -14.87 12.86
CA TYR A 67 -25.21 -13.66 12.46
C TYR A 67 -26.26 -13.91 11.35
N LYS A 68 -25.93 -14.78 10.40
CA LYS A 68 -26.88 -15.21 9.36
C LYS A 68 -28.05 -16.01 9.92
N ASN A 69 -27.81 -16.87 10.91
CA ASN A 69 -28.87 -17.66 11.59
C ASN A 69 -29.77 -16.75 12.42
N LEU A 70 -29.22 -15.86 13.24
CA LEU A 70 -29.97 -14.86 14.00
C LEU A 70 -30.86 -14.02 13.08
N ALA A 71 -30.29 -13.48 12.00
CA ALA A 71 -31.07 -12.72 11.01
C ALA A 71 -32.21 -13.53 10.38
N LYS A 72 -31.96 -14.80 10.05
CA LYS A 72 -32.97 -15.70 9.48
C LYS A 72 -34.15 -15.95 10.44
N GLU A 73 -33.84 -16.16 11.72
CA GLU A 73 -34.88 -16.36 12.76
C GLU A 73 -35.73 -15.09 12.93
N VAL A 74 -35.13 -13.93 13.08
CA VAL A 74 -35.83 -12.66 13.23
C VAL A 74 -36.69 -12.33 11.99
N ILE A 75 -36.15 -12.50 10.78
CA ILE A 75 -36.90 -12.31 9.52
C ILE A 75 -38.06 -13.33 9.41
N SER A 76 -37.88 -14.57 9.88
CA SER A 76 -38.94 -15.56 9.89
C SER A 76 -40.09 -15.16 10.81
N MET A 77 -39.80 -14.62 12.00
CA MET A 77 -40.81 -14.10 12.92
C MET A 77 -41.58 -12.91 12.32
N ALA A 78 -40.88 -12.03 11.60
CA ALA A 78 -41.47 -10.88 10.93
C ALA A 78 -42.36 -11.23 9.71
N LYS A 79 -42.54 -12.50 9.37
CA LYS A 79 -43.54 -12.90 8.39
C LYS A 79 -44.98 -12.92 8.96
N THR A 80 -45.12 -13.00 10.27
CA THR A 80 -46.41 -13.19 10.94
C THR A 80 -46.83 -11.98 11.79
N CYS A 81 -45.94 -11.17 12.28
CA CYS A 81 -46.19 -10.00 13.13
C CYS A 81 -45.02 -9.04 13.14
N ASP A 82 -45.24 -7.82 13.67
CA ASP A 82 -44.15 -6.90 13.98
C ASP A 82 -43.26 -7.46 15.09
N VAL A 83 -41.96 -7.27 14.97
CA VAL A 83 -40.96 -7.84 15.88
C VAL A 83 -39.99 -6.75 16.34
N ALA A 84 -39.77 -6.66 17.65
CA ALA A 84 -38.66 -5.91 18.20
C ALA A 84 -37.53 -6.88 18.57
N TYR A 85 -36.38 -6.70 17.91
CA TYR A 85 -35.18 -7.50 18.11
C TYR A 85 -34.20 -6.75 18.99
N LEU A 86 -33.95 -7.30 20.18
CA LEU A 86 -33.15 -6.68 21.22
C LEU A 86 -31.69 -7.19 21.15
N VAL A 87 -30.73 -6.26 21.02
CA VAL A 87 -29.29 -6.61 20.92
C VAL A 87 -28.49 -5.83 21.95
N ASP A 88 -27.36 -6.37 22.34
CA ASP A 88 -26.43 -5.70 23.27
C ASP A 88 -25.71 -4.55 22.57
N GLY A 89 -25.34 -3.51 23.32
CA GLY A 89 -24.65 -2.36 22.78
C GLY A 89 -25.51 -1.56 21.81
N SER A 90 -24.92 -1.13 20.73
CA SER A 90 -25.60 -0.37 19.66
C SER A 90 -26.09 -1.27 18.53
N ALA A 91 -27.38 -1.20 18.23
CA ALA A 91 -27.96 -1.97 17.11
C ALA A 91 -27.36 -1.60 15.73
N VAL A 92 -26.77 -0.40 15.58
CA VAL A 92 -26.08 0.01 14.35
C VAL A 92 -24.77 -0.78 14.15
N GLU A 93 -24.12 -1.16 15.24
CA GLU A 93 -22.84 -1.89 15.22
C GLU A 93 -23.04 -3.42 15.15
N ASP A 94 -24.25 -3.92 15.44
CA ASP A 94 -24.53 -5.34 15.52
C ASP A 94 -24.53 -6.03 14.15
N ASN A 95 -23.70 -7.06 14.00
CA ASN A 95 -23.54 -7.76 12.73
C ASN A 95 -24.77 -8.58 12.32
N SER A 96 -25.60 -9.04 13.28
CA SER A 96 -26.85 -9.71 12.94
C SER A 96 -27.89 -8.71 12.40
N VAL A 97 -27.89 -7.48 12.92
CA VAL A 97 -28.72 -6.39 12.38
C VAL A 97 -28.26 -5.97 10.98
N LYS A 98 -26.94 -5.93 10.72
CA LYS A 98 -26.40 -5.72 9.37
C LYS A 98 -26.87 -6.81 8.39
N GLU A 99 -26.92 -8.07 8.82
CA GLU A 99 -27.44 -9.16 7.99
C GLU A 99 -28.96 -9.07 7.75
N ILE A 100 -29.73 -8.56 8.71
CA ILE A 100 -31.16 -8.26 8.53
C ILE A 100 -31.32 -7.13 7.50
N ALA A 101 -30.58 -6.03 7.62
CA ALA A 101 -30.65 -4.88 6.74
C ALA A 101 -30.40 -5.23 5.26
N LYS A 102 -29.49 -6.17 4.99
CA LYS A 102 -29.22 -6.68 3.62
C LYS A 102 -30.43 -7.37 2.99
N LYS A 103 -31.33 -7.96 3.78
CA LYS A 103 -32.38 -8.88 3.29
C LYS A 103 -33.80 -8.39 3.55
N TYR A 104 -33.96 -7.41 4.44
CA TYR A 104 -35.29 -6.97 4.91
C TYR A 104 -35.40 -5.44 4.88
N LYS A 105 -36.29 -4.93 4.01
CA LYS A 105 -36.39 -3.48 3.78
C LYS A 105 -37.16 -2.71 4.87
N ASN A 106 -38.14 -3.37 5.53
CA ASN A 106 -38.98 -2.74 6.57
C ASN A 106 -38.31 -2.86 7.96
N LEU A 107 -37.07 -2.34 8.07
CA LEU A 107 -36.28 -2.35 9.28
C LEU A 107 -36.16 -0.90 9.84
N GLU A 108 -36.55 -0.74 11.12
CA GLU A 108 -36.21 0.43 11.92
C GLU A 108 -35.09 0.06 12.89
N ILE A 109 -34.15 0.99 13.14
CA ILE A 109 -33.04 0.81 14.08
C ILE A 109 -33.16 1.88 15.18
N ILE A 110 -33.18 1.43 16.43
CA ILE A 110 -33.03 2.26 17.61
C ILE A 110 -31.69 1.96 18.21
N SER A 111 -30.77 2.94 18.13
CA SER A 111 -29.41 2.77 18.64
C SER A 111 -29.42 2.69 20.17
N GLY A 112 -28.49 1.91 20.73
CA GLY A 112 -28.13 1.89 22.14
C GLY A 112 -26.77 2.55 22.35
N VAL A 113 -26.31 2.59 23.59
CA VAL A 113 -24.95 3.00 23.93
C VAL A 113 -23.96 1.97 23.40
N SER A 114 -23.00 2.40 22.57
CA SER A 114 -22.02 1.52 21.95
C SER A 114 -20.88 1.12 22.88
N ALA A 115 -20.20 0.02 22.57
CA ALA A 115 -19.00 -0.40 23.30
C ALA A 115 -17.87 0.64 23.19
N SER A 116 -17.75 1.32 22.06
CA SER A 116 -16.78 2.38 21.87
C SER A 116 -17.07 3.60 22.73
N ASN A 117 -18.35 4.03 22.83
CA ASN A 117 -18.73 5.15 23.70
C ASN A 117 -18.49 4.81 25.19
N LYS A 118 -18.80 3.59 25.60
CA LYS A 118 -18.50 3.13 26.98
C LYS A 118 -16.99 3.08 27.25
N CYS A 119 -16.20 2.70 26.27
CA CYS A 119 -14.75 2.71 26.38
C CYS A 119 -14.27 4.17 26.67
N LEU A 120 -14.64 5.12 25.82
CA LEU A 120 -14.24 6.54 25.95
C LEU A 120 -14.74 7.15 27.26
N GLU A 121 -15.99 6.87 27.68
CA GLU A 121 -16.53 7.30 28.96
C GLU A 121 -15.66 6.84 30.14
N LYS A 122 -15.28 5.56 30.16
CA LYS A 122 -14.49 4.96 31.24
C LYS A 122 -13.05 5.48 31.28
N ILE A 123 -12.43 5.74 30.14
CA ILE A 123 -11.09 6.33 30.09
C ILE A 123 -11.10 7.85 30.26
N LYS A 124 -12.28 8.48 30.24
CA LYS A 124 -12.49 9.94 30.33
C LYS A 124 -11.82 10.75 29.22
N GLU A 125 -11.70 10.15 28.05
CA GLU A 125 -11.20 10.83 26.87
C GLU A 125 -12.35 11.54 26.13
N VAL A 126 -12.08 12.80 25.74
CA VAL A 126 -13.00 13.62 24.95
C VAL A 126 -12.33 13.96 23.64
N GLU A 127 -12.72 13.24 22.59
CA GLU A 127 -12.14 13.38 21.25
C GLU A 127 -13.19 13.87 20.25
N SER A 128 -12.79 14.75 19.34
CA SER A 128 -13.66 15.25 18.26
C SER A 128 -13.85 14.24 17.13
N GLY A 129 -12.99 13.23 17.05
CA GLY A 129 -13.07 12.15 16.08
C GLY A 129 -12.17 10.99 16.48
N TYR A 130 -12.64 9.77 16.27
CA TYR A 130 -11.88 8.54 16.52
C TYR A 130 -12.32 7.43 15.58
N THR A 131 -11.43 6.49 15.34
CA THR A 131 -11.73 5.29 14.57
C THR A 131 -12.26 4.19 15.47
N VAL A 132 -13.31 3.54 15.05
CA VAL A 132 -13.92 2.40 15.75
C VAL A 132 -13.91 1.18 14.85
N ILE A 133 -13.40 0.07 15.35
CA ILE A 133 -13.43 -1.20 14.64
C ILE A 133 -13.78 -2.35 15.59
N SER A 134 -14.56 -3.31 15.11
CA SER A 134 -14.76 -4.55 15.84
C SER A 134 -13.50 -5.43 15.76
N ALA A 135 -13.17 -6.11 16.84
CA ALA A 135 -12.10 -7.10 16.86
C ALA A 135 -12.25 -8.17 15.76
N TYR A 136 -13.48 -8.47 15.34
CA TYR A 136 -13.78 -9.41 14.25
C TYR A 136 -13.51 -8.86 12.85
N ASP A 137 -13.45 -7.54 12.70
CA ASP A 137 -13.18 -6.86 11.42
C ASP A 137 -11.74 -6.35 11.35
N ILE A 138 -10.93 -6.54 12.39
CA ILE A 138 -9.56 -6.00 12.50
C ILE A 138 -8.67 -6.37 11.31
N ALA A 139 -8.83 -7.57 10.74
CA ALA A 139 -8.10 -8.03 9.57
C ALA A 139 -8.33 -7.20 8.29
N ARG A 140 -9.35 -6.33 8.27
CA ARG A 140 -9.61 -5.39 7.18
C ARG A 140 -8.83 -4.09 7.31
N MET A 141 -8.26 -3.82 8.49
CA MET A 141 -7.46 -2.63 8.71
C MET A 141 -6.17 -2.72 7.90
N ARG A 142 -5.83 -1.66 7.18
CA ARG A 142 -4.60 -1.53 6.41
C ARG A 142 -3.66 -0.49 6.99
N PHE A 143 -4.23 0.52 7.64
CA PHE A 143 -3.53 1.61 8.30
C PHE A 143 -4.23 1.90 9.62
N ALA A 144 -3.48 2.27 10.65
CA ALA A 144 -4.04 2.68 11.92
C ALA A 144 -4.33 4.18 11.88
N THR A 145 -5.60 4.55 12.09
CA THR A 145 -6.01 5.95 12.28
C THR A 145 -6.33 6.18 13.75
N TYR A 146 -5.82 7.27 14.31
CA TYR A 146 -5.88 7.56 15.74
C TYR A 146 -6.79 8.74 16.06
N PRO A 147 -7.38 8.77 17.26
CA PRO A 147 -7.44 7.69 18.25
C PRO A 147 -8.18 6.45 17.72
N LEU A 148 -7.80 5.25 18.18
CA LEU A 148 -8.38 3.98 17.75
C LEU A 148 -9.05 3.26 18.90
N VAL A 149 -10.30 2.85 18.71
CA VAL A 149 -11.03 1.95 19.62
C VAL A 149 -11.30 0.63 18.92
N VAL A 150 -10.78 -0.46 19.49
CA VAL A 150 -11.11 -1.83 19.09
C VAL A 150 -12.03 -2.42 20.14
N TYR A 151 -13.24 -2.82 19.77
CA TYR A 151 -14.25 -3.35 20.69
C TYR A 151 -14.57 -4.83 20.43
N ALA A 152 -15.27 -5.46 21.37
CA ALA A 152 -15.67 -6.88 21.36
C ALA A 152 -14.47 -7.83 21.33
N ILE A 153 -13.48 -7.60 22.19
CA ILE A 153 -12.36 -8.53 22.42
C ILE A 153 -12.82 -9.59 23.43
N ASP A 154 -13.60 -10.56 22.96
CA ASP A 154 -14.40 -11.44 23.80
C ASP A 154 -13.70 -12.74 24.21
N THR A 155 -12.63 -13.12 23.52
CA THR A 155 -11.88 -14.33 23.80
C THR A 155 -10.36 -14.11 23.75
N PRO A 156 -9.54 -14.97 24.40
CA PRO A 156 -8.09 -14.94 24.25
C PRO A 156 -7.63 -15.06 22.80
N LYS A 157 -8.36 -15.83 21.98
CA LYS A 157 -8.06 -15.99 20.55
C LYS A 157 -8.25 -14.67 19.81
N THR A 158 -9.40 -14.02 20.02
CA THR A 158 -9.68 -12.72 19.41
C THR A 158 -8.65 -11.65 19.85
N ALA A 159 -8.27 -11.66 21.14
CA ALA A 159 -7.21 -10.80 21.66
C ALA A 159 -5.86 -11.05 20.97
N SER A 160 -5.51 -12.31 20.72
CA SER A 160 -4.28 -12.68 20.02
C SER A 160 -4.30 -12.23 18.55
N GLU A 161 -5.42 -12.39 17.86
CA GLU A 161 -5.60 -11.91 16.48
C GLU A 161 -5.47 -10.38 16.40
N VAL A 162 -6.14 -9.64 17.30
CA VAL A 162 -6.04 -8.18 17.40
C VAL A 162 -4.60 -7.76 17.69
N LYS A 163 -3.94 -8.42 18.65
CA LYS A 163 -2.54 -8.15 18.99
C LYS A 163 -1.62 -8.29 17.77
N LEU A 164 -1.68 -9.40 17.07
CA LEU A 164 -0.80 -9.66 15.93
C LEU A 164 -0.96 -8.62 14.84
N ILE A 165 -2.20 -8.32 14.45
CA ILE A 165 -2.49 -7.36 13.39
C ILE A 165 -2.08 -5.94 13.79
N LEU A 166 -2.39 -5.54 15.02
CA LEU A 166 -2.01 -4.20 15.49
C LEU A 166 -0.51 -4.08 15.71
N SER A 167 0.20 -5.14 16.14
CA SER A 167 1.65 -5.10 16.30
C SER A 167 2.36 -4.81 14.97
N ASP A 168 1.84 -5.32 13.86
CA ASP A 168 2.36 -5.01 12.52
C ASP A 168 2.08 -3.56 12.10
N LEU A 169 0.96 -2.99 12.54
CA LEU A 169 0.52 -1.64 12.13
C LEU A 169 1.05 -0.52 13.02
N VAL A 170 1.20 -0.77 14.33
CA VAL A 170 1.52 0.28 15.31
C VAL A 170 2.75 -0.02 16.17
N GLY A 171 3.27 -1.24 16.12
CA GLY A 171 4.37 -1.72 16.95
C GLY A 171 3.91 -2.39 18.25
N GLU A 172 4.59 -3.46 18.65
CA GLU A 172 4.22 -4.29 19.80
C GLU A 172 4.41 -3.60 21.15
N GLU A 173 5.34 -2.66 21.25
CA GLU A 173 5.61 -1.86 22.45
C GLU A 173 4.66 -0.65 22.60
N THR A 174 3.72 -0.47 21.69
CA THR A 174 2.74 0.61 21.77
C THR A 174 1.92 0.49 23.04
N THR A 175 1.81 1.59 23.78
CA THR A 175 0.95 1.67 24.97
C THR A 175 -0.50 1.74 24.53
N ALA A 176 -1.33 0.90 25.13
CA ALA A 176 -2.76 0.84 24.88
C ALA A 176 -3.54 0.76 26.19
N THR A 177 -4.71 1.36 26.23
CA THR A 177 -5.61 1.31 27.40
C THR A 177 -6.66 0.24 27.18
N VAL A 178 -6.76 -0.71 28.09
CA VAL A 178 -7.80 -1.72 28.11
C VAL A 178 -8.93 -1.30 29.02
N VAL A 179 -10.14 -1.47 28.55
CA VAL A 179 -11.38 -1.31 29.30
C VAL A 179 -12.13 -2.64 29.29
N ASN A 180 -12.30 -3.26 30.46
CA ASN A 180 -13.07 -4.48 30.60
C ASN A 180 -13.71 -4.58 32.00
N LYS A 181 -14.25 -5.76 32.35
CA LYS A 181 -14.87 -6.01 33.66
C LYS A 181 -13.91 -5.94 34.85
N LYS A 182 -12.57 -5.98 34.61
CA LYS A 182 -11.56 -5.79 35.66
C LYS A 182 -11.27 -4.32 35.93
N GLY A 183 -11.68 -3.42 35.06
CA GLY A 183 -11.45 -1.99 35.15
C GLY A 183 -10.82 -1.38 33.92
N VAL A 184 -10.15 -0.25 34.13
CA VAL A 184 -9.37 0.51 33.12
C VAL A 184 -7.90 0.44 33.51
N PHE A 185 -7.04 0.00 32.62
CA PHE A 185 -5.60 -0.12 32.87
C PHE A 185 -4.81 -0.07 31.56
N GLU A 186 -3.58 0.40 31.65
CA GLU A 186 -2.65 0.46 30.52
C GLU A 186 -1.87 -0.86 30.41
N ILE A 187 -1.55 -1.22 29.19
CA ILE A 187 -0.71 -2.36 28.84
C ILE A 187 0.23 -1.97 27.70
N LYS A 188 1.27 -2.79 27.48
CA LYS A 188 1.91 -2.86 26.17
C LYS A 188 1.11 -3.78 25.26
N LEU A 189 1.04 -3.46 23.98
CA LEU A 189 0.18 -4.18 23.04
C LEU A 189 0.49 -5.68 22.99
N TYR A 190 1.77 -6.08 23.15
CA TYR A 190 2.18 -7.49 23.20
C TYR A 190 1.57 -8.27 24.38
N GLU A 191 1.04 -7.59 25.40
CA GLU A 191 0.43 -8.21 26.59
C GLU A 191 -1.06 -8.53 26.39
N LEU A 192 -1.70 -8.03 25.33
CA LEU A 192 -3.15 -8.03 25.13
C LEU A 192 -3.80 -9.40 25.27
N ASP A 193 -3.14 -10.47 24.84
CA ASP A 193 -3.65 -11.84 24.92
C ASP A 193 -3.45 -12.52 26.28
N ARG A 194 -2.87 -11.81 27.27
CA ARG A 194 -2.55 -12.32 28.61
C ARG A 194 -3.34 -11.65 29.74
N ILE A 195 -4.06 -10.57 29.45
CA ILE A 195 -4.73 -9.75 30.45
C ILE A 195 -5.93 -10.44 31.14
N GLY A 196 -6.60 -11.35 30.45
CA GLY A 196 -7.87 -11.94 30.89
C GLY A 196 -9.00 -10.91 31.00
N GLY A 197 -10.17 -11.35 31.42
CA GLY A 197 -11.33 -10.45 31.54
C GLY A 197 -11.96 -10.11 30.20
N TYR A 198 -11.73 -10.98 29.20
CA TYR A 198 -12.34 -10.87 27.87
C TYR A 198 -13.85 -10.98 27.95
N GLY A 199 -14.53 -10.28 27.07
CA GLY A 199 -15.97 -10.23 26.97
C GLY A 199 -16.39 -9.24 25.89
N TYR A 200 -17.68 -9.20 25.58
CA TYR A 200 -18.20 -8.24 24.60
C TYR A 200 -17.94 -6.78 25.01
N ASP A 201 -17.85 -6.53 26.31
CA ASP A 201 -17.52 -5.24 26.94
C ASP A 201 -16.00 -4.94 26.97
N CYS A 202 -15.15 -5.88 26.55
CA CYS A 202 -13.70 -5.65 26.48
C CYS A 202 -13.35 -4.85 25.23
N SER A 203 -12.71 -3.70 25.47
CA SER A 203 -12.28 -2.76 24.42
C SER A 203 -10.83 -2.36 24.64
N LEU A 204 -10.13 -2.07 23.56
CA LEU A 204 -8.77 -1.53 23.54
C LEU A 204 -8.83 -0.11 22.95
N TYR A 205 -8.15 0.82 23.59
CA TYR A 205 -7.98 2.19 23.11
C TYR A 205 -6.49 2.47 22.87
N ILE A 206 -6.18 3.05 21.72
CA ILE A 206 -4.84 3.54 21.39
C ILE A 206 -4.97 5.03 21.06
N SER A 207 -4.31 5.88 21.86
CA SER A 207 -4.26 7.32 21.65
C SER A 207 -3.43 7.70 20.42
N LYS A 208 -3.59 8.94 19.95
CA LYS A 208 -2.68 9.49 18.95
C LYS A 208 -1.31 9.71 19.60
N ASN A 209 -0.31 8.97 19.16
CA ASN A 209 1.08 9.17 19.54
C ASN A 209 1.71 10.31 18.72
N SER A 210 2.64 11.04 19.32
CA SER A 210 3.51 11.94 18.55
C SER A 210 4.42 11.13 17.62
N LEU A 211 4.92 11.74 16.55
CA LEU A 211 5.85 11.07 15.61
C LEU A 211 7.05 10.44 16.33
N THR A 212 7.57 11.08 17.37
CA THR A 212 8.71 10.59 18.16
C THR A 212 8.40 9.38 19.06
N GLN A 213 7.13 9.06 19.26
CA GLN A 213 6.67 7.94 20.09
C GLN A 213 6.16 6.76 19.25
N LYS A 214 5.97 6.96 17.94
CA LYS A 214 5.57 5.89 17.04
C LYS A 214 6.70 4.89 16.79
N GLN A 215 6.35 3.64 16.62
CA GLN A 215 7.27 2.56 16.24
C GLN A 215 7.10 2.11 14.78
N ARG A 216 5.94 2.37 14.22
CA ARG A 216 5.57 2.07 12.83
C ARG A 216 4.98 3.31 12.19
N PHE A 217 5.36 3.55 10.97
CA PHE A 217 4.97 4.74 10.22
C PHE A 217 4.24 4.34 8.94
N ASP A 218 3.27 5.16 8.55
CA ASP A 218 2.60 5.05 7.26
C ASP A 218 2.99 6.23 6.34
N PHE A 219 2.42 6.25 5.14
CA PHE A 219 2.72 7.32 4.19
C PHE A 219 2.26 8.70 4.68
N GLY A 220 1.18 8.77 5.44
CA GLY A 220 0.71 10.02 6.05
C GLY A 220 1.71 10.57 7.06
N ASP A 221 2.34 9.69 7.83
CA ASP A 221 3.41 10.06 8.77
C ASP A 221 4.64 10.60 8.05
N LEU A 222 5.03 10.03 6.91
CA LEU A 222 6.13 10.56 6.10
C LEU A 222 5.82 11.99 5.64
N ILE A 223 4.61 12.26 5.19
CA ILE A 223 4.18 13.61 4.83
C ILE A 223 4.24 14.54 6.03
N GLU A 224 3.70 14.13 7.20
CA GLU A 224 3.75 14.93 8.44
C GLU A 224 5.21 15.21 8.87
N VAL A 225 6.12 14.24 8.72
CA VAL A 225 7.56 14.44 8.99
C VAL A 225 8.13 15.53 8.10
N LEU A 226 7.87 15.48 6.79
CA LEU A 226 8.37 16.47 5.85
C LEU A 226 7.77 17.86 6.07
N GLU A 227 6.48 17.95 6.39
CA GLU A 227 5.85 19.21 6.77
C GLU A 227 6.51 19.82 8.01
N ASN A 228 6.85 19.00 9.01
CA ASN A 228 7.58 19.46 10.19
C ASN A 228 9.01 19.89 9.86
N LEU A 229 9.75 19.13 9.04
CA LEU A 229 11.12 19.48 8.64
C LEU A 229 11.19 20.77 7.85
N ARG A 230 10.18 21.09 7.07
CA ARG A 230 10.10 22.30 6.26
C ARG A 230 9.33 23.45 6.94
N GLY A 231 8.66 23.17 8.04
CA GLY A 231 7.88 24.13 8.83
C GLY A 231 8.71 25.25 9.46
N GLU A 232 8.07 26.18 10.15
CA GLU A 232 8.70 27.39 10.72
C GLU A 232 9.92 27.06 11.59
N ASN A 233 9.81 26.06 12.47
CA ASN A 233 10.87 25.60 13.36
C ASN A 233 11.62 24.36 12.84
N GLY A 234 11.51 24.07 11.53
CA GLY A 234 12.06 22.88 10.92
C GLY A 234 13.56 22.99 10.59
N CYS A 235 14.06 22.00 9.88
CA CYS A 235 15.46 21.85 9.52
C CYS A 235 15.92 22.95 8.52
N PRO A 236 16.97 23.72 8.80
CA PRO A 236 17.45 24.74 7.87
C PRO A 236 17.85 24.21 6.50
N TRP A 237 18.37 22.99 6.42
CA TRP A 237 18.76 22.35 5.15
C TRP A 237 17.54 21.97 4.31
N ASP A 238 16.53 21.34 4.93
CA ASP A 238 15.31 20.93 4.22
C ASP A 238 14.50 22.13 3.71
N LYS A 239 14.47 23.21 4.49
CA LYS A 239 13.74 24.46 4.15
C LYS A 239 14.23 25.14 2.89
N VAL A 240 15.52 25.04 2.55
CA VAL A 240 16.10 25.67 1.36
C VAL A 240 16.00 24.80 0.11
N GLN A 241 15.57 23.54 0.24
CA GLN A 241 15.42 22.67 -0.91
C GLN A 241 14.28 23.12 -1.83
N THR A 242 14.47 22.89 -3.11
CA THR A 242 13.54 23.20 -4.20
C THR A 242 13.35 21.96 -5.08
N PRO A 243 12.31 21.90 -5.93
CA PRO A 243 12.14 20.81 -6.89
C PRO A 243 13.41 20.54 -7.71
N LYS A 244 14.16 21.61 -8.04
CA LYS A 244 15.37 21.52 -8.85
C LYS A 244 16.58 21.06 -8.06
N SER A 245 16.72 21.48 -6.80
CA SER A 245 17.92 21.15 -6.01
C SER A 245 18.02 19.66 -5.68
N ILE A 246 16.91 18.94 -5.58
CA ILE A 246 16.88 17.52 -5.25
C ILE A 246 16.82 16.59 -6.48
N GLU A 247 16.87 17.12 -7.71
CA GLU A 247 16.89 16.28 -8.92
C GLU A 247 18.06 15.30 -8.92
N LYS A 248 19.24 15.77 -8.48
CA LYS A 248 20.44 14.94 -8.41
C LYS A 248 20.25 13.78 -7.43
N ASN A 249 19.76 14.06 -6.25
CA ASN A 249 19.48 13.04 -5.23
C ASN A 249 18.51 11.97 -5.76
N LEU A 250 17.40 12.38 -6.41
CA LEU A 250 16.47 11.41 -6.99
C LEU A 250 17.15 10.44 -7.97
N ILE A 251 18.14 10.90 -8.73
CA ILE A 251 18.91 10.05 -9.64
C ILE A 251 19.83 9.12 -8.85
N GLU A 252 20.54 9.64 -7.84
CA GLU A 252 21.44 8.88 -6.97
C GLU A 252 20.69 7.76 -6.28
N GLU A 253 19.63 8.06 -5.52
CA GLU A 253 18.83 7.05 -4.82
C GLU A 253 18.21 6.01 -5.77
N THR A 254 17.85 6.43 -7.00
CA THR A 254 17.34 5.49 -8.00
C THR A 254 18.40 4.47 -8.44
N TYR A 255 19.66 4.88 -8.58
CA TYR A 255 20.74 3.96 -8.94
C TYR A 255 21.17 3.11 -7.74
N GLU A 256 21.19 3.64 -6.53
CA GLU A 256 21.47 2.88 -5.30
C GLU A 256 20.41 1.80 -5.09
N LEU A 257 19.13 2.10 -5.35
CA LEU A 257 18.07 1.08 -5.35
C LEU A 257 18.30 -0.01 -6.43
N ILE A 258 18.78 0.36 -7.62
CA ILE A 258 19.08 -0.62 -8.68
C ILE A 258 20.23 -1.54 -8.21
N ASP A 259 21.29 -0.98 -7.65
CA ASP A 259 22.43 -1.74 -7.13
C ASP A 259 21.98 -2.71 -6.01
N ALA A 260 21.15 -2.24 -5.07
CA ALA A 260 20.58 -3.07 -4.00
C ALA A 260 19.74 -4.25 -4.54
N ILE A 261 18.96 -4.01 -5.61
CA ILE A 261 18.18 -5.06 -6.28
C ILE A 261 19.10 -6.08 -6.98
N GLU A 262 20.18 -5.63 -7.63
CA GLU A 262 21.15 -6.51 -8.29
C GLU A 262 21.96 -7.35 -7.29
N GLU A 263 22.27 -6.77 -6.13
CA GLU A 263 22.90 -7.50 -5.00
C GLU A 263 21.95 -8.50 -4.33
N GLY A 264 20.64 -8.30 -4.42
CA GLY A 264 19.62 -9.10 -3.75
C GLY A 264 19.62 -8.94 -2.24
N ASP A 265 19.97 -7.74 -1.74
CA ASP A 265 20.04 -7.39 -0.32
C ASP A 265 18.74 -6.70 0.11
N ASP A 266 17.87 -7.44 0.80
CA ASP A 266 16.55 -6.96 1.21
C ASP A 266 16.64 -5.74 2.15
N ASP A 267 17.65 -5.66 3.02
CA ASP A 267 17.80 -4.53 3.95
C ASP A 267 18.15 -3.26 3.18
N LYS A 268 19.07 -3.34 2.21
CA LYS A 268 19.38 -2.22 1.31
C LYS A 268 18.19 -1.86 0.43
N ILE A 269 17.46 -2.83 -0.13
CA ILE A 269 16.24 -2.56 -0.93
C ILE A 269 15.22 -1.77 -0.11
N ILE A 270 15.06 -2.07 1.17
CA ILE A 270 14.17 -1.32 2.08
C ILE A 270 14.66 0.11 2.24
N GLU A 271 15.95 0.31 2.51
CA GLU A 271 16.59 1.62 2.70
C GLU A 271 16.41 2.48 1.44
N GLU A 272 16.91 2.03 0.31
CA GLU A 272 16.91 2.79 -0.94
C GLU A 272 15.49 3.01 -1.52
N THR A 273 14.57 2.07 -1.30
CA THR A 273 13.14 2.29 -1.63
C THR A 273 12.57 3.43 -0.80
N GLY A 274 12.95 3.52 0.48
CA GLY A 274 12.59 4.63 1.37
C GLY A 274 13.12 5.97 0.85
N ASP A 275 14.37 6.02 0.40
CA ASP A 275 15.02 7.24 -0.07
C ASP A 275 14.46 7.72 -1.43
N VAL A 276 14.17 6.81 -2.35
CA VAL A 276 13.41 7.15 -3.57
C VAL A 276 12.00 7.68 -3.24
N LEU A 277 11.32 7.07 -2.26
CA LEU A 277 10.01 7.53 -1.79
C LEU A 277 10.09 8.91 -1.14
N LEU A 278 11.15 9.19 -0.37
CA LEU A 278 11.44 10.50 0.23
C LEU A 278 11.55 11.58 -0.85
N GLN A 279 12.31 11.34 -1.92
CA GLN A 279 12.45 12.29 -3.02
C GLN A 279 11.11 12.57 -3.71
N ALA A 280 10.28 11.54 -3.89
CA ALA A 280 8.93 11.70 -4.43
C ALA A 280 8.02 12.49 -3.49
N ALA A 281 8.09 12.23 -2.18
CA ALA A 281 7.32 12.95 -1.16
C ALA A 281 7.72 14.43 -1.07
N PHE A 282 9.01 14.77 -1.20
CA PHE A 282 9.47 16.16 -1.33
C PHE A 282 8.77 16.89 -2.49
N GLN A 283 8.65 16.26 -3.67
CA GLN A 283 7.93 16.88 -4.79
C GLN A 283 6.46 17.14 -4.45
N MET A 284 5.81 16.25 -3.68
CA MET A 284 4.43 16.46 -3.22
C MET A 284 4.34 17.67 -2.28
N ILE A 285 5.26 17.80 -1.32
CA ILE A 285 5.31 18.92 -0.37
C ILE A 285 5.55 20.25 -1.11
N PHE A 286 6.46 20.29 -2.08
CA PHE A 286 6.65 21.51 -2.91
C PHE A 286 5.38 21.92 -3.65
N GLY A 287 4.59 20.94 -4.13
CA GLY A 287 3.29 21.22 -4.73
C GLY A 287 2.30 21.81 -3.75
N VAL A 288 2.23 21.28 -2.54
CA VAL A 288 1.39 21.79 -1.45
C VAL A 288 1.80 23.21 -1.06
N GLU A 289 3.09 23.45 -0.83
CA GLU A 289 3.63 24.77 -0.45
C GLU A 289 3.40 25.85 -1.51
N SER A 290 3.52 25.48 -2.79
CA SER A 290 3.28 26.37 -3.92
C SER A 290 1.80 26.50 -4.31
N HIS A 291 0.90 25.77 -3.64
CA HIS A 291 -0.53 25.71 -3.95
C HIS A 291 -0.84 25.28 -5.39
N THR A 292 0.00 24.45 -6.00
CA THR A 292 -0.16 24.00 -7.40
C THR A 292 -0.87 22.64 -7.47
N PHE A 293 -0.57 21.73 -6.58
CA PHE A 293 -1.23 20.41 -6.44
C PHE A 293 -1.06 19.88 -5.02
N SER A 294 -1.90 18.93 -4.64
CA SER A 294 -1.88 18.26 -3.34
C SER A 294 -1.30 16.85 -3.42
N VAL A 295 -0.99 16.26 -2.26
CA VAL A 295 -0.64 14.83 -2.15
C VAL A 295 -1.74 13.96 -2.76
N VAL A 296 -3.02 14.32 -2.52
CA VAL A 296 -4.18 13.61 -3.04
C VAL A 296 -4.23 13.65 -4.57
N ASP A 297 -3.85 14.77 -5.21
CA ASP A 297 -3.82 14.86 -6.68
C ASP A 297 -2.81 13.88 -7.28
N VAL A 298 -1.62 13.75 -6.68
CA VAL A 298 -0.59 12.81 -7.14
C VAL A 298 -1.09 11.36 -7.00
N LEU A 299 -1.62 11.00 -5.83
CA LEU A 299 -2.16 9.66 -5.57
C LEU A 299 -3.36 9.36 -6.48
N THR A 300 -4.26 10.33 -6.66
CA THR A 300 -5.41 10.19 -7.57
C THR A 300 -4.95 9.98 -9.00
N GLY A 301 -3.96 10.74 -9.45
CA GLY A 301 -3.39 10.61 -10.79
C GLY A 301 -2.82 9.22 -11.07
N ILE A 302 -2.02 8.68 -10.16
CA ILE A 302 -1.44 7.34 -10.34
C ILE A 302 -2.49 6.23 -10.21
N CYS A 303 -3.36 6.29 -9.20
CA CYS A 303 -4.40 5.27 -9.00
C CYS A 303 -5.40 5.25 -10.17
N SER A 304 -5.88 6.41 -10.61
CA SER A 304 -6.78 6.52 -11.77
C SER A 304 -6.14 5.94 -13.03
N LYS A 305 -4.87 6.25 -13.26
CA LYS A 305 -4.09 5.71 -14.38
C LYS A 305 -3.95 4.18 -14.31
N LEU A 306 -3.67 3.64 -13.13
CA LEU A 306 -3.57 2.18 -12.95
C LEU A 306 -4.93 1.50 -13.18
N ILE A 307 -6.00 2.03 -12.61
CA ILE A 307 -7.35 1.50 -12.73
C ILE A 307 -7.82 1.54 -14.21
N SER A 308 -7.66 2.69 -14.86
CA SER A 308 -8.12 2.89 -16.25
C SER A 308 -7.35 2.04 -17.26
N ARG A 309 -6.09 1.72 -17.00
CA ARG A 309 -5.25 0.93 -17.91
C ARG A 309 -5.37 -0.57 -17.69
N HIS A 310 -5.76 -1.03 -16.50
CA HIS A 310 -5.92 -2.45 -16.17
C HIS A 310 -7.38 -2.88 -16.22
N THR A 311 -8.06 -2.60 -17.33
CA THR A 311 -9.48 -2.93 -17.52
C THR A 311 -9.77 -4.44 -17.50
N HIS A 312 -8.76 -5.28 -17.66
CA HIS A 312 -8.84 -6.72 -17.45
C HIS A 312 -8.91 -7.13 -15.94
N VAL A 313 -8.58 -6.21 -15.02
CA VAL A 313 -8.70 -6.41 -13.57
C VAL A 313 -9.90 -5.64 -13.01
N PHE A 314 -10.04 -4.37 -13.40
CA PHE A 314 -11.02 -3.44 -12.82
C PHE A 314 -12.24 -3.20 -13.73
N GLY A 315 -12.26 -3.74 -14.95
CA GLY A 315 -13.31 -3.56 -15.95
C GLY A 315 -13.79 -4.87 -16.55
N SER A 316 -14.11 -4.85 -17.86
CA SER A 316 -14.71 -5.98 -18.58
C SER A 316 -13.77 -6.69 -19.56
N ASP A 317 -12.58 -6.15 -19.82
CA ASP A 317 -11.62 -6.77 -20.73
C ASP A 317 -11.07 -8.07 -20.13
N LYS A 318 -10.54 -8.94 -20.98
CA LYS A 318 -9.95 -10.21 -20.55
C LYS A 318 -8.48 -10.27 -20.96
N ALA A 319 -7.65 -10.75 -20.07
CA ALA A 319 -6.27 -11.12 -20.36
C ALA A 319 -6.00 -12.50 -19.74
N THR A 320 -5.35 -13.38 -20.48
CA THR A 320 -5.10 -14.77 -20.07
C THR A 320 -3.62 -15.02 -19.75
N ASP A 321 -2.76 -14.10 -20.16
CA ASP A 321 -1.30 -14.17 -20.01
C ASP A 321 -0.71 -12.75 -19.94
N ALA A 322 0.59 -12.66 -19.64
CA ALA A 322 1.31 -11.40 -19.50
C ALA A 322 1.31 -10.56 -20.78
N THR A 323 1.37 -11.20 -21.95
CA THR A 323 1.39 -10.51 -23.25
C THR A 323 0.06 -9.84 -23.54
N SER A 324 -1.04 -10.57 -23.42
CA SER A 324 -2.40 -10.02 -23.59
C SER A 324 -2.73 -8.91 -22.56
N ALA A 325 -2.25 -9.04 -21.33
CA ALA A 325 -2.39 -7.99 -20.32
C ALA A 325 -1.64 -6.70 -20.71
N LEU A 326 -0.42 -6.86 -21.23
CA LEU A 326 0.40 -5.74 -21.72
C LEU A 326 -0.24 -5.06 -22.94
N ASP A 327 -0.86 -5.82 -23.83
CA ASP A 327 -1.56 -5.29 -25.01
C ASP A 327 -2.78 -4.45 -24.59
N VAL A 328 -3.60 -4.95 -23.65
CA VAL A 328 -4.72 -4.18 -23.08
C VAL A 328 -4.21 -2.89 -22.46
N TRP A 329 -3.16 -2.96 -21.66
CA TRP A 329 -2.57 -1.78 -21.01
C TRP A 329 -2.04 -0.75 -22.02
N ASN A 330 -1.30 -1.20 -23.06
CA ASN A 330 -0.76 -0.32 -24.09
C ASN A 330 -1.86 0.35 -24.91
N LYS A 331 -2.94 -0.38 -25.26
CA LYS A 331 -4.12 0.16 -25.94
C LYS A 331 -4.77 1.27 -25.13
N ASN A 332 -5.06 1.02 -23.85
CA ASN A 332 -5.70 2.00 -22.99
C ASN A 332 -4.81 3.24 -22.75
N LYS A 333 -3.49 3.03 -22.61
CA LYS A 333 -2.51 4.11 -22.52
C LYS A 333 -2.46 4.97 -23.77
N ALA A 334 -2.56 4.39 -24.96
CA ALA A 334 -2.57 5.14 -26.22
C ALA A 334 -3.81 6.03 -26.34
N VAL A 335 -4.98 5.51 -25.97
CA VAL A 335 -6.24 6.26 -25.92
C VAL A 335 -6.14 7.44 -24.94
N GLU A 336 -5.64 7.20 -23.72
CA GLU A 336 -5.48 8.24 -22.68
C GLU A 336 -4.54 9.37 -23.14
N LYS A 337 -3.44 9.04 -23.82
CA LYS A 337 -2.43 10.02 -24.21
C LYS A 337 -2.78 10.85 -25.44
N GLY A 338 -3.69 10.35 -26.30
CA GLY A 338 -4.21 11.09 -27.44
C GLY A 338 -3.13 11.59 -28.41
N TYR A 339 -2.08 10.77 -28.68
CA TYR A 339 -1.04 11.17 -29.63
C TYR A 339 -1.64 11.39 -31.03
N GLU A 340 -1.43 12.56 -31.60
CA GLU A 340 -1.96 12.92 -32.92
C GLU A 340 -1.15 12.29 -34.06
N SER A 341 0.15 12.02 -33.80
CA SER A 341 1.06 11.41 -34.80
C SER A 341 2.06 10.45 -34.17
N GLY A 342 2.64 9.57 -35.00
CA GLY A 342 3.78 8.73 -34.59
C GLY A 342 4.98 9.57 -34.14
N ALA A 343 5.23 10.70 -34.78
CA ALA A 343 6.29 11.61 -34.39
C ALA A 343 6.09 12.17 -32.95
N ASP A 344 4.86 12.51 -32.57
CA ASP A 344 4.56 12.99 -31.21
C ASP A 344 4.74 11.87 -30.19
N TYR A 345 4.40 10.64 -30.57
CA TYR A 345 4.66 9.47 -29.74
C TYR A 345 6.16 9.24 -29.48
N LEU A 346 7.02 9.45 -30.50
CA LEU A 346 8.47 9.36 -30.34
C LEU A 346 9.01 10.53 -29.50
N LYS A 347 8.61 11.77 -29.80
CA LYS A 347 9.02 12.98 -29.06
C LYS A 347 8.63 12.96 -27.58
N ALA A 348 7.62 12.22 -27.21
CA ALA A 348 7.18 12.04 -25.82
C ALA A 348 8.13 11.15 -24.97
N VAL A 349 9.27 10.70 -25.53
CA VAL A 349 10.37 10.10 -24.73
C VAL A 349 11.15 11.24 -24.07
N PRO A 350 11.31 11.24 -22.73
CA PRO A 350 12.04 12.30 -22.04
C PRO A 350 13.47 12.46 -22.56
N ARG A 351 13.90 13.71 -22.73
CA ARG A 351 15.26 13.99 -23.20
C ARG A 351 16.35 13.69 -22.17
N ASN A 352 15.99 13.72 -20.90
CA ASN A 352 16.91 13.50 -19.77
C ASN A 352 17.10 12.01 -19.43
N PHE A 353 16.53 11.08 -20.20
CA PHE A 353 16.87 9.67 -20.04
C PHE A 353 18.35 9.43 -20.34
N PRO A 354 19.01 8.46 -19.67
CA PRO A 354 20.29 7.94 -20.11
C PRO A 354 20.24 7.61 -21.60
N ALA A 355 21.35 7.87 -22.31
CA ALA A 355 21.33 7.86 -23.77
C ALA A 355 20.92 6.51 -24.37
N LEU A 356 21.41 5.40 -23.77
CA LEU A 356 21.07 4.05 -24.23
C LEU A 356 19.58 3.75 -24.02
N MET A 357 19.06 4.01 -22.82
CA MET A 357 17.62 3.86 -22.51
C MET A 357 16.74 4.71 -23.44
N ARG A 358 17.17 5.95 -23.73
CA ARG A 358 16.44 6.83 -24.65
C ARG A 358 16.41 6.26 -26.07
N ALA A 359 17.55 5.82 -26.58
CA ALA A 359 17.66 5.21 -27.90
C ALA A 359 16.78 3.95 -28.02
N GLU A 360 16.86 3.06 -27.05
CA GLU A 360 16.01 1.85 -26.98
C GLU A 360 14.53 2.20 -26.98
N LYS A 361 14.12 3.17 -26.14
CA LYS A 361 12.72 3.58 -26.03
C LYS A 361 12.19 4.22 -27.31
N VAL A 362 12.99 5.04 -27.96
CA VAL A 362 12.62 5.68 -29.24
C VAL A 362 12.49 4.63 -30.33
N SER A 363 13.48 3.74 -30.50
CA SER A 363 13.44 2.69 -31.50
C SER A 363 12.30 1.68 -31.26
N SER A 364 12.05 1.28 -30.01
CA SER A 364 10.90 0.44 -29.65
C SER A 364 9.56 1.10 -30.00
N ARG A 365 9.44 2.43 -29.83
CA ARG A 365 8.23 3.17 -30.24
C ARG A 365 8.10 3.25 -31.76
N ALA A 366 9.22 3.44 -32.48
CA ALA A 366 9.23 3.44 -33.94
C ALA A 366 8.75 2.10 -34.51
N GLY A 367 9.16 1.00 -33.89
CA GLY A 367 8.74 -0.35 -34.27
C GLY A 367 7.22 -0.54 -34.21
N LYS A 368 6.53 0.10 -33.27
CA LYS A 368 5.04 0.07 -33.22
C LYS A 368 4.37 0.79 -34.39
N HIS A 369 5.11 1.58 -35.16
CA HIS A 369 4.68 2.26 -36.37
C HIS A 369 5.29 1.63 -37.63
N ASN A 370 5.63 0.35 -37.59
CA ASN A 370 6.21 -0.44 -38.68
C ASN A 370 7.60 0.04 -39.16
N LEU A 371 8.31 0.86 -38.34
CA LEU A 371 9.68 1.24 -38.61
C LEU A 371 10.58 0.42 -37.68
N ASP A 372 10.85 -0.82 -38.06
CA ASP A 372 11.68 -1.77 -37.33
C ASP A 372 12.39 -2.74 -38.27
N PHE A 373 13.51 -3.26 -37.83
CA PHE A 373 14.18 -4.36 -38.50
C PHE A 373 13.35 -5.64 -38.39
N SER A 374 13.32 -6.45 -39.45
CA SER A 374 12.57 -7.73 -39.44
C SER A 374 13.28 -8.81 -38.63
N SER A 375 14.60 -8.76 -38.55
CA SER A 375 15.42 -9.74 -37.80
C SER A 375 16.67 -9.08 -37.19
N TYR A 376 17.37 -9.81 -36.32
CA TYR A 376 18.65 -9.35 -35.76
C TYR A 376 19.78 -9.40 -36.82
N GLU A 377 19.67 -10.26 -37.84
CA GLU A 377 20.61 -10.31 -38.95
C GLU A 377 20.64 -9.00 -39.74
N GLU A 378 19.48 -8.42 -40.04
CA GLU A 378 19.41 -7.08 -40.67
C GLU A 378 20.07 -6.02 -39.83
N VAL A 379 19.99 -6.12 -38.50
CA VAL A 379 20.66 -5.16 -37.60
C VAL A 379 22.18 -5.36 -37.66
N PHE A 380 22.68 -6.60 -37.79
CA PHE A 380 24.11 -6.83 -37.99
C PHE A 380 24.60 -6.25 -39.31
N ASP A 381 23.82 -6.36 -40.38
CA ASP A 381 24.16 -5.74 -41.67
C ASP A 381 24.26 -4.22 -41.51
N LYS A 382 23.30 -3.59 -40.82
CA LYS A 382 23.34 -2.14 -40.53
C LYS A 382 24.53 -1.76 -39.68
N LEU A 383 24.88 -2.51 -38.62
CA LEU A 383 26.06 -2.29 -37.83
C LEU A 383 27.36 -2.31 -38.67
N ASN A 384 27.47 -3.23 -39.61
CA ASN A 384 28.61 -3.31 -40.52
C ASN A 384 28.65 -2.09 -41.45
N GLU A 385 27.51 -1.61 -41.94
CA GLU A 385 27.39 -0.38 -42.70
C GLU A 385 27.94 0.80 -41.91
N GLU A 386 27.46 1.05 -40.66
CA GLU A 386 27.92 2.15 -39.78
C GLU A 386 29.44 2.05 -39.51
N ILE A 387 29.98 0.86 -39.33
CA ILE A 387 31.43 0.67 -39.16
C ILE A 387 32.18 1.11 -40.42
N ILE A 388 31.68 0.85 -41.61
CA ILE A 388 32.31 1.24 -42.87
C ILE A 388 32.22 2.75 -43.06
N GLU A 389 31.10 3.35 -42.78
CA GLU A 389 30.87 4.82 -42.84
C GLU A 389 31.77 5.56 -41.86
N LEU A 390 31.87 5.12 -40.60
CA LEU A 390 32.81 5.64 -39.63
C LEU A 390 34.28 5.55 -40.10
N LYS A 391 34.68 4.39 -40.68
CA LYS A 391 36.05 4.24 -41.24
C LYS A 391 36.29 5.22 -42.36
N ASN A 392 35.32 5.49 -43.22
CA ASN A 392 35.47 6.47 -44.31
C ASN A 392 35.51 7.91 -43.77
N ALA A 393 34.69 8.27 -42.80
CA ALA A 393 34.74 9.57 -42.14
C ALA A 393 36.09 9.83 -41.46
N ILE A 394 36.67 8.82 -40.80
CA ILE A 394 38.04 8.89 -40.24
C ILE A 394 39.10 9.12 -41.32
N LYS A 395 39.02 8.45 -42.44
CA LYS A 395 39.97 8.63 -43.56
C LYS A 395 39.90 10.02 -44.18
N LEU A 396 38.73 10.64 -44.22
CA LEU A 396 38.52 12.00 -44.71
C LEU A 396 38.94 13.07 -43.72
N GLY A 397 39.06 12.73 -42.43
CA GLY A 397 39.42 13.64 -41.36
C GLY A 397 38.29 14.65 -40.98
N ASP A 398 37.06 14.37 -41.38
CA ASP A 398 35.91 15.24 -41.06
C ASP A 398 35.37 14.92 -39.66
N THR A 399 35.66 15.80 -38.73
CA THR A 399 35.28 15.66 -37.32
C THR A 399 33.74 15.60 -37.11
N ASN A 400 32.95 16.26 -37.96
CA ASN A 400 31.49 16.26 -37.83
C ASN A 400 30.94 14.92 -38.28
N SER A 401 31.37 14.42 -39.45
CA SER A 401 30.95 13.09 -39.92
C SER A 401 31.43 11.99 -38.96
N ILE A 402 32.63 12.08 -38.38
CA ILE A 402 33.08 11.11 -37.37
C ILE A 402 32.14 11.08 -36.15
N LYS A 403 31.66 12.23 -35.67
CA LYS A 403 30.73 12.30 -34.54
C LYS A 403 29.35 11.71 -34.91
N GLU A 404 28.88 11.98 -36.12
CA GLU A 404 27.61 11.46 -36.63
C GLU A 404 27.64 9.93 -36.70
N GLU A 405 28.65 9.36 -37.39
CA GLU A 405 28.79 7.93 -37.56
C GLU A 405 29.06 7.18 -36.24
N CYS A 406 29.75 7.77 -35.29
CA CYS A 406 29.88 7.24 -33.94
C CYS A 406 28.52 7.14 -33.24
N GLY A 407 27.65 8.14 -33.41
CA GLY A 407 26.30 8.14 -32.89
C GLY A 407 25.41 7.05 -33.51
N ASP A 408 25.50 6.91 -34.86
CA ASP A 408 24.71 5.94 -35.60
C ASP A 408 25.13 4.50 -35.33
N LEU A 409 26.45 4.27 -35.16
CA LEU A 409 26.98 2.99 -34.71
C LEU A 409 26.42 2.59 -33.32
N MET A 410 26.42 3.54 -32.36
CA MET A 410 25.85 3.29 -31.02
C MET A 410 24.35 3.03 -31.07
N PHE A 411 23.60 3.78 -31.89
CA PHE A 411 22.17 3.60 -32.05
C PHE A 411 21.84 2.23 -32.67
N SER A 412 22.61 1.80 -33.66
CA SER A 412 22.49 0.49 -34.29
C SER A 412 22.83 -0.65 -33.30
N ALA A 413 23.86 -0.46 -32.45
CA ALA A 413 24.17 -1.42 -31.39
C ALA A 413 23.01 -1.58 -30.41
N ILE A 414 22.37 -0.49 -29.97
CA ILE A 414 21.19 -0.54 -29.10
C ILE A 414 20.00 -1.24 -29.78
N ASN A 415 19.80 -1.05 -31.09
CA ASN A 415 18.78 -1.78 -31.82
C ASN A 415 19.03 -3.30 -31.82
N LEU A 416 20.30 -3.72 -31.88
CA LEU A 416 20.67 -5.13 -31.78
C LEU A 416 20.31 -5.68 -30.40
N LEU A 417 20.71 -5.00 -29.33
CA LEU A 417 20.39 -5.42 -27.96
C LEU A 417 18.87 -5.55 -27.78
N ARG A 418 18.10 -4.54 -28.22
CA ARG A 418 16.65 -4.57 -28.18
C ARG A 418 16.04 -5.77 -28.93
N LYS A 419 16.55 -6.11 -30.11
CA LYS A 419 16.10 -7.28 -30.88
C LYS A 419 16.41 -8.60 -30.19
N LEU A 420 17.50 -8.65 -29.44
CA LEU A 420 17.89 -9.80 -28.64
C LEU A 420 17.20 -9.86 -27.27
N GLY A 421 16.39 -8.85 -26.92
CA GLY A 421 15.73 -8.75 -25.61
C GLY A 421 16.68 -8.44 -24.45
N VAL A 422 17.82 -7.79 -24.77
CA VAL A 422 18.84 -7.42 -23.79
C VAL A 422 18.73 -5.92 -23.51
N GLU A 423 18.68 -5.57 -22.23
CA GLU A 423 18.64 -4.18 -21.79
C GLU A 423 20.07 -3.56 -21.88
N GLY A 424 20.19 -2.40 -22.54
CA GLY A 424 21.46 -1.84 -22.90
C GLY A 424 22.24 -1.20 -21.75
N GLU A 425 21.55 -0.47 -20.86
CA GLU A 425 22.18 0.27 -19.76
C GLU A 425 22.80 -0.69 -18.75
N THR A 426 22.02 -1.65 -18.23
CA THR A 426 22.48 -2.63 -17.24
C THR A 426 23.54 -3.58 -17.83
N SER A 427 23.42 -3.98 -19.11
CA SER A 427 24.42 -4.83 -19.77
C SER A 427 25.77 -4.13 -19.94
N LEU A 428 25.75 -2.82 -20.21
CA LEU A 428 26.98 -2.04 -20.31
C LEU A 428 27.61 -1.83 -18.94
N ASN A 429 26.80 -1.55 -17.91
CA ASN A 429 27.25 -1.44 -16.52
C ASN A 429 27.92 -2.74 -16.07
N ALA A 430 27.26 -3.89 -16.21
CA ALA A 430 27.82 -5.19 -15.87
C ALA A 430 29.14 -5.51 -16.61
N SER A 431 29.29 -5.02 -17.85
CA SER A 431 30.54 -5.15 -18.61
C SER A 431 31.63 -4.24 -18.09
N THR A 432 31.26 -3.05 -17.59
CA THR A 432 32.16 -2.10 -16.95
C THR A 432 32.67 -2.66 -15.63
N ASP A 433 31.80 -3.21 -14.77
CA ASP A 433 32.18 -3.83 -13.49
C ASP A 433 33.11 -5.03 -13.71
N LYS A 434 32.81 -5.85 -14.70
CA LYS A 434 33.69 -6.94 -15.12
C LYS A 434 35.08 -6.43 -15.54
N PHE A 435 35.15 -5.26 -16.21
CA PHE A 435 36.42 -4.65 -16.56
C PHE A 435 37.15 -4.16 -15.31
N ILE A 436 36.47 -3.47 -14.38
CA ILE A 436 37.02 -3.00 -13.11
C ILE A 436 37.58 -4.18 -12.31
N SER A 437 36.81 -5.24 -12.12
CA SER A 437 37.23 -6.44 -11.40
C SER A 437 38.48 -7.09 -12.01
N ARG A 438 38.57 -7.12 -13.34
CA ARG A 438 39.76 -7.62 -14.04
C ARG A 438 40.95 -6.70 -13.85
N PHE A 439 40.74 -5.40 -13.83
CA PHE A 439 41.80 -4.42 -13.57
C PHE A 439 42.34 -4.56 -12.15
N GLU A 440 41.49 -4.74 -11.14
CA GLU A 440 41.91 -5.02 -9.76
C GLU A 440 42.79 -6.27 -9.65
N LYS A 441 42.37 -7.38 -10.32
CA LYS A 441 43.14 -8.61 -10.33
C LYS A 441 44.52 -8.38 -11.00
N LEU A 442 44.54 -7.65 -12.09
CA LEU A 442 45.76 -7.27 -12.77
C LEU A 442 46.68 -6.45 -11.86
N GLU A 443 46.15 -5.41 -11.22
CA GLU A 443 46.93 -4.54 -10.34
C GLU A 443 47.51 -5.30 -9.14
N LYS A 444 46.69 -6.14 -8.49
CA LYS A 444 47.14 -7.03 -7.42
C LYS A 444 48.29 -7.96 -7.89
N ALA A 445 48.18 -8.53 -9.09
CA ALA A 445 49.23 -9.40 -9.63
C ALA A 445 50.54 -8.65 -9.91
N VAL A 446 50.46 -7.44 -10.45
CA VAL A 446 51.62 -6.59 -10.69
C VAL A 446 52.33 -6.20 -9.37
N ILE A 447 51.56 -5.84 -8.34
CA ILE A 447 52.06 -5.52 -7.01
C ILE A 447 52.74 -6.73 -6.36
N LEU A 448 52.14 -7.93 -6.47
CA LEU A 448 52.71 -9.17 -5.95
C LEU A 448 54.07 -9.52 -6.61
N ASP A 449 54.23 -9.17 -7.88
CA ASP A 449 55.49 -9.35 -8.60
C ASP A 449 56.53 -8.24 -8.31
N GLY A 450 56.22 -7.35 -7.33
CA GLY A 450 57.10 -6.26 -6.91
C GLY A 450 57.26 -5.15 -7.96
N LYS A 451 56.35 -5.06 -8.91
CA LYS A 451 56.36 -4.08 -10.01
C LYS A 451 55.35 -2.96 -9.77
N ASN A 452 55.50 -1.87 -10.49
CA ASN A 452 54.55 -0.78 -10.54
C ASN A 452 53.87 -0.77 -11.91
N LEU A 453 52.54 -0.75 -11.94
CA LEU A 453 51.76 -0.78 -13.18
C LEU A 453 52.13 0.34 -14.17
N LYS A 454 52.49 1.53 -13.64
CA LYS A 454 52.90 2.69 -14.48
C LYS A 454 54.23 2.51 -15.20
N ASP A 455 55.06 1.58 -14.74
CA ASP A 455 56.38 1.35 -15.28
C ASP A 455 56.43 0.18 -16.31
N LEU A 456 55.26 -0.48 -16.47
CA LEU A 456 55.13 -1.61 -17.40
C LEU A 456 54.91 -1.12 -18.84
N SER A 457 55.46 -1.86 -19.80
CA SER A 457 55.13 -1.70 -21.21
C SER A 457 53.70 -2.19 -21.50
N ALA A 458 53.06 -1.69 -22.58
CA ALA A 458 51.73 -2.13 -23.00
C ALA A 458 51.63 -3.64 -23.21
N SER A 459 52.68 -4.31 -23.68
CA SER A 459 52.72 -5.76 -23.85
C SER A 459 52.75 -6.53 -22.54
N GLU A 460 53.46 -6.00 -21.51
CA GLU A 460 53.44 -6.62 -20.18
C GLU A 460 52.07 -6.44 -19.49
N VAL A 461 51.48 -5.24 -19.60
CA VAL A 461 50.12 -5.00 -19.09
C VAL A 461 49.10 -5.96 -19.74
N ASP A 462 49.18 -6.17 -21.07
CA ASP A 462 48.30 -7.10 -21.77
C ASP A 462 48.49 -8.56 -21.31
N GLU A 463 49.71 -8.98 -20.97
CA GLU A 463 49.99 -10.28 -20.39
C GLU A 463 49.29 -10.48 -19.03
N TYR A 464 49.44 -9.51 -18.11
CA TYR A 464 48.75 -9.52 -16.82
C TYR A 464 47.25 -9.46 -16.98
N TYR A 465 46.73 -8.67 -17.93
CA TYR A 465 45.28 -8.57 -18.19
C TYR A 465 44.70 -9.88 -18.75
N ARG A 466 45.45 -10.60 -19.58
CA ARG A 466 45.03 -11.94 -20.07
C ARG A 466 44.90 -12.94 -18.91
N LYS A 467 45.85 -12.90 -17.94
CA LYS A 467 45.80 -13.75 -16.75
C LYS A 467 44.59 -13.40 -15.84
N ALA A 468 44.21 -12.11 -15.77
CA ALA A 468 43.09 -11.62 -15.00
C ALA A 468 41.70 -11.99 -15.59
N LYS A 469 41.65 -12.48 -16.84
CA LYS A 469 40.39 -12.94 -17.48
C LYS A 469 39.98 -14.35 -17.04
N VAL A 470 40.88 -15.11 -16.47
CA VAL A 470 40.66 -16.44 -15.92
C VAL A 470 40.36 -16.36 -14.42
#